data_be2cc1ba712b107f3758e8f0ab621fbb
#
_entry.id   be2cc1ba712b107f3758e8f0ab621fbb
#
_cell.length_a   1.000
_cell.length_b   1.000
_cell.length_c   1.000
_cell.angle_alpha   90.00
_cell.angle_beta   90.00
_cell.angle_gamma   90.00
#
_symmetry.space_group_name_H-M   'P 1'
#
loop_
_entity.id
_entity.type
_entity.pdbx_description
1 polymer ?
#
loop_
_entity_poly.entity_id
_entity_poly.type
_entity_poly.pdbx_seq_one_letter_code
_entity_poly.pdbx_strand_id
1 'polypeptide(L)'
;TAVSLGMRISEMLPTLWLKTGAKGKCPELTGEQVPDMLILPENQFAVLINENTFADFAEKLAEHPEIQTVFLATDYEVNYQSMVKNLNVENAYQLYRDYLDHFRVNRGRN
;
A
#
# COMPACT_ATOMS: atom_id res chain seq x y z
N THR A 1 -12.89 -3.21 10.43
CA THR A 1 -13.57 -4.01 9.43
C THR A 1 -13.03 -3.77 8.04
N ALA A 2 -13.36 -4.64 7.10
CA ALA A 2 -12.87 -4.53 5.73
C ALA A 2 -13.30 -3.23 5.06
N VAL A 3 -14.55 -2.84 5.23
CA VAL A 3 -15.06 -1.59 4.64
C VAL A 3 -14.32 -0.39 5.19
N SER A 4 -14.10 -0.38 6.50
CA SER A 4 -13.40 0.71 7.16
C SER A 4 -11.96 0.83 6.66
N LEU A 5 -11.29 -0.30 6.53
CA LEU A 5 -9.92 -0.31 6.01
C LEU A 5 -9.87 0.20 4.58
N GLY A 6 -10.83 -0.21 3.75
CA GLY A 6 -10.90 0.26 2.38
C GLY A 6 -11.03 1.76 2.28
N MET A 7 -11.84 2.36 3.15
CA MET A 7 -12.00 3.80 3.19
C MET A 7 -10.71 4.50 3.59
N ARG A 8 -9.97 3.91 4.54
CA ARG A 8 -8.69 4.48 4.96
C ARG A 8 -7.67 4.45 3.82
N ILE A 9 -7.60 3.33 3.12
CA ILE A 9 -6.69 3.20 1.97
C ILE A 9 -7.07 4.22 0.90
N SER A 10 -8.36 4.34 0.60
CA SER A 10 -8.84 5.28 -0.40
C SER A 10 -8.45 6.72 -0.03
N GLU A 11 -8.59 7.08 1.23
CA GLU A 11 -8.23 8.41 1.70
C GLU A 11 -6.72 8.67 1.65
N MET A 12 -5.92 7.63 1.77
CA MET A 12 -4.47 7.77 1.77
C MET A 12 -3.84 7.75 0.39
N LEU A 13 -4.52 7.20 -0.60
CA LEU A 13 -3.94 7.08 -1.94
C LEU A 13 -3.37 8.38 -2.51
N PRO A 14 -4.06 9.51 -2.41
CA PRO A 14 -3.46 10.76 -2.91
C PRO A 14 -2.16 11.12 -2.22
N THR A 15 -2.07 10.87 -0.93
CA THR A 15 -0.84 11.13 -0.17
C THR A 15 0.30 10.22 -0.63
N LEU A 16 0.00 8.93 -0.83
CA LEU A 16 1.00 7.99 -1.32
C LEU A 16 1.45 8.36 -2.73
N TRP A 17 0.50 8.76 -3.56
CA TRP A 17 0.78 9.19 -4.92
C TRP A 17 1.73 10.40 -4.93
N LEU A 18 1.46 11.38 -4.08
CA LEU A 18 2.34 12.56 -3.96
C LEU A 18 3.73 12.17 -3.47
N LYS A 19 3.79 11.23 -2.51
CA LYS A 19 5.07 10.80 -1.94
C LYS A 19 5.95 10.12 -2.99
N THR A 20 5.35 9.50 -4.00
CA THR A 20 6.11 8.81 -5.05
C THR A 20 6.37 9.66 -6.28
N GLY A 21 6.09 10.96 -6.22
CA GLY A 21 6.39 11.87 -7.30
C GLY A 21 5.21 12.24 -8.18
N ALA A 22 4.01 11.86 -7.80
CA ALA A 22 2.77 12.23 -8.49
C ALA A 22 2.79 11.88 -9.97
N LYS A 23 3.22 10.67 -10.29
CA LYS A 23 3.32 10.22 -11.67
C LYS A 23 1.98 9.71 -12.16
N GLY A 24 1.61 10.11 -13.38
CA GLY A 24 0.35 9.70 -13.96
C GLY A 24 -0.84 10.32 -13.25
N LYS A 25 -2.01 9.75 -13.47
CA LYS A 25 -3.24 10.20 -12.83
C LYS A 25 -3.32 9.65 -11.42
N CYS A 26 -3.77 10.46 -10.47
CA CYS A 26 -3.91 10.01 -9.09
C CYS A 26 -4.83 8.79 -9.03
N PRO A 27 -4.37 7.69 -8.43
CA PRO A 27 -5.18 6.48 -8.37
C PRO A 27 -6.37 6.63 -7.43
N GLU A 28 -7.44 5.94 -7.75
CA GLU A 28 -8.65 5.92 -6.94
C GLU A 28 -9.05 4.50 -6.65
N LEU A 29 -9.48 4.25 -5.43
CA LEU A 29 -10.00 2.96 -5.05
C LEU A 29 -11.51 3.00 -5.19
N THR A 30 -12.03 2.27 -6.17
CA THR A 30 -13.46 2.19 -6.41
C THR A 30 -13.98 0.83 -5.97
N GLY A 31 -15.25 0.77 -5.61
CA GLY A 31 -15.85 -0.46 -5.14
C GLY A 31 -15.87 -0.53 -3.63
N GLU A 32 -16.62 -1.49 -3.13
CA GLU A 32 -16.85 -1.62 -1.69
C GLU A 32 -15.90 -2.59 -0.98
N GLN A 33 -15.23 -3.43 -1.75
CA GLN A 33 -14.35 -4.43 -1.18
C GLN A 33 -12.92 -3.92 -1.10
N VAL A 34 -12.24 -4.30 -0.03
CA VAL A 34 -10.83 -3.98 0.15
C VAL A 34 -10.01 -4.97 -0.67
N PRO A 35 -9.20 -4.50 -1.63
CA PRO A 35 -8.35 -5.42 -2.38
C PRO A 35 -7.21 -5.93 -1.51
N ASP A 36 -6.61 -7.05 -1.92
CA ASP A 36 -5.43 -7.57 -1.23
C ASP A 36 -4.20 -6.74 -1.50
N MET A 37 -4.15 -6.12 -2.67
CA MET A 37 -3.00 -5.32 -3.09
C MET A 37 -3.41 -4.37 -4.22
N LEU A 38 -2.59 -3.35 -4.44
CA LEU A 38 -2.75 -2.45 -5.57
C LEU A 38 -1.44 -2.42 -6.33
N ILE A 39 -1.47 -2.79 -7.60
CA ILE A 39 -0.30 -2.74 -8.47
C ILE A 39 -0.55 -1.61 -9.46
N LEU A 40 0.20 -0.53 -9.33
CA LEU A 40 -0.04 0.70 -10.07
C LEU A 40 1.16 1.07 -10.94
N PRO A 41 1.35 0.37 -12.07
CA PRO A 41 2.53 0.64 -12.92
C PRO A 41 2.58 2.06 -13.47
N GLU A 42 1.41 2.62 -13.81
CA GLU A 42 1.35 3.98 -14.33
C GLU A 42 1.80 5.00 -13.30
N ASN A 43 1.56 4.70 -12.04
CA ASN A 43 1.95 5.58 -10.94
C ASN A 43 3.30 5.19 -10.36
N GLN A 44 3.84 4.07 -10.80
CA GLN A 44 5.16 3.55 -10.40
C GLN A 44 5.27 3.24 -8.91
N PHE A 45 4.17 2.79 -8.32
CA PHE A 45 4.21 2.27 -6.96
C PHE A 45 3.17 1.16 -6.77
N ALA A 46 3.31 0.43 -5.68
CA ALA A 46 2.39 -0.65 -5.35
C ALA A 46 2.14 -0.65 -3.85
N VAL A 47 0.99 -1.15 -3.45
CA VAL A 47 0.58 -1.22 -2.06
C VAL A 47 0.15 -2.65 -1.75
N LEU A 48 0.73 -3.24 -0.72
CA LEU A 48 0.29 -4.55 -0.22
C LEU A 48 -0.62 -4.30 0.97
N ILE A 49 -1.88 -4.66 0.84
CA ILE A 49 -2.88 -4.41 1.88
C ILE A 49 -3.05 -5.64 2.76
N ASN A 50 -3.09 -6.82 2.16
CA ASN A 50 -3.20 -8.08 2.90
C ASN A 50 -1.86 -8.80 2.87
N GLU A 51 -1.13 -8.77 3.99
CA GLU A 51 0.21 -9.34 4.05
C GLU A 51 0.23 -10.84 3.78
N ASN A 52 -0.90 -11.51 3.94
CA ASN A 52 -0.98 -12.94 3.66
C ASN A 52 -0.90 -13.27 2.17
N THR A 53 -1.05 -12.25 1.31
CA THR A 53 -0.95 -12.43 -0.14
C THR A 53 0.41 -11.96 -0.68
N PHE A 54 1.41 -11.88 0.19
CA PHE A 54 2.73 -11.37 -0.21
C PHE A 54 3.35 -12.13 -1.37
N ALA A 55 3.18 -13.45 -1.41
CA ALA A 55 3.76 -14.25 -2.50
C ALA A 55 3.22 -13.81 -3.86
N ASP A 56 1.90 -13.58 -3.95
CA ASP A 56 1.28 -13.08 -5.18
C ASP A 56 1.76 -11.68 -5.50
N PHE A 57 1.89 -10.85 -4.47
CA PHE A 57 2.35 -9.48 -4.62
C PHE A 57 3.76 -9.45 -5.23
N ALA A 58 4.65 -10.30 -4.71
CA ALA A 58 6.03 -10.36 -5.22
C ALA A 58 6.07 -10.83 -6.66
N GLU A 59 5.22 -11.81 -7.02
CA GLU A 59 5.16 -12.28 -8.40
C GLU A 59 4.70 -11.18 -9.35
N LYS A 60 3.68 -10.42 -8.95
CA LYS A 60 3.17 -9.35 -9.79
C LYS A 60 4.18 -8.22 -9.94
N LEU A 61 4.93 -7.91 -8.88
CA LEU A 61 5.97 -6.90 -8.96
C LEU A 61 7.09 -7.31 -9.91
N ALA A 62 7.39 -8.60 -9.99
CA ALA A 62 8.42 -9.09 -10.90
C ALA A 62 8.05 -8.81 -12.35
N GLU A 63 6.76 -8.67 -12.65
CA GLU A 63 6.29 -8.36 -14.00
C GLU A 63 6.34 -6.86 -14.30
N HIS A 64 6.63 -6.03 -13.30
CA HIS A 64 6.63 -4.57 -13.45
C HIS A 64 7.90 -3.97 -12.86
N PRO A 65 9.05 -4.15 -13.55
CA PRO A 65 10.33 -3.63 -13.01
C PRO A 65 10.38 -2.11 -12.90
N GLU A 66 9.45 -1.41 -13.52
CA GLU A 66 9.37 0.05 -13.39
C GLU A 66 8.88 0.47 -12.01
N ILE A 67 8.25 -0.44 -11.25
CA ILE A 67 7.80 -0.14 -9.89
C ILE A 67 8.97 -0.34 -8.94
N GLN A 68 9.45 0.76 -8.35
CA GLN A 68 10.57 0.72 -7.41
C GLN A 68 10.20 1.24 -6.03
N THR A 69 8.93 1.53 -5.80
CA THR A 69 8.44 2.00 -4.50
C THR A 69 7.24 1.16 -4.10
N VAL A 70 7.26 0.64 -2.88
CA VAL A 70 6.15 -0.16 -2.36
C VAL A 70 5.78 0.28 -0.96
N PHE A 71 4.50 0.10 -0.63
CA PHE A 71 3.97 0.35 0.70
C PHE A 71 3.41 -0.97 1.22
N LEU A 72 3.88 -1.41 2.37
CA LEU A 72 3.55 -2.73 2.90
C LEU A 72 2.78 -2.59 4.21
N ALA A 73 1.52 -3.02 4.21
CA ALA A 73 0.65 -2.89 5.38
C ALA A 73 0.84 -4.08 6.33
N THR A 74 1.56 -3.84 7.40
CA THR A 74 1.74 -4.81 8.47
C THR A 74 2.11 -4.05 9.74
N ASP A 75 1.65 -4.56 10.89
CA ASP A 75 2.00 -3.96 12.18
C ASP A 75 3.26 -4.57 12.78
N TYR A 76 3.78 -5.64 12.16
CA TYR A 76 4.90 -6.39 12.71
C TYR A 76 6.18 -6.08 11.99
N GLU A 77 7.13 -5.51 12.71
CA GLU A 77 8.43 -5.13 12.14
C GLU A 77 9.15 -6.33 11.52
N VAL A 78 9.07 -7.49 12.17
CA VAL A 78 9.71 -8.71 11.66
C VAL A 78 9.15 -9.08 10.29
N ASN A 79 7.81 -9.02 10.16
CA ASN A 79 7.16 -9.31 8.88
C ASN A 79 7.58 -8.31 7.81
N TYR A 80 7.60 -7.03 8.18
CA TYR A 80 7.99 -5.97 7.25
C TYR A 80 9.41 -6.20 6.74
N GLN A 81 10.36 -6.46 7.63
CA GLN A 81 11.74 -6.67 7.24
C GLN A 81 11.90 -7.90 6.35
N SER A 82 11.16 -8.96 6.67
CA SER A 82 11.19 -10.18 5.86
C SER A 82 10.68 -9.92 4.45
N MET A 83 9.59 -9.15 4.31
CA MET A 83 9.04 -8.82 3.01
C MET A 83 10.00 -7.96 2.19
N VAL A 84 10.60 -6.95 2.81
CA VAL A 84 11.55 -6.08 2.14
C VAL A 84 12.73 -6.88 1.60
N LYS A 85 13.23 -7.82 2.39
CA LYS A 85 14.34 -8.68 1.98
C LYS A 85 14.04 -9.49 0.73
N ASN A 86 12.78 -9.83 0.54
CA ASN A 86 12.37 -10.68 -0.58
C ASN A 86 11.83 -9.91 -1.77
N LEU A 87 11.94 -8.58 -1.73
CA LEU A 87 11.55 -7.73 -2.85
C LEU A 87 12.78 -7.03 -3.42
N ASN A 88 12.75 -6.79 -4.72
CA ASN A 88 13.84 -6.09 -5.40
C ASN A 88 13.36 -4.69 -5.77
N VAL A 89 13.20 -3.85 -4.75
CA VAL A 89 12.74 -2.47 -4.94
C VAL A 89 13.67 -1.51 -4.21
N GLU A 90 13.73 -0.27 -4.70
CA GLU A 90 14.61 0.72 -4.10
C GLU A 90 14.03 1.34 -2.83
N ASN A 91 12.71 1.48 -2.78
CA ASN A 91 12.06 2.16 -1.66
C ASN A 91 10.92 1.32 -1.11
N ALA A 92 10.93 1.09 0.18
CA ALA A 92 9.84 0.38 0.85
C ALA A 92 9.43 1.17 2.09
N TYR A 93 8.13 1.25 2.31
CA TYR A 93 7.56 1.96 3.44
C TYR A 93 6.56 1.06 4.14
N GLN A 94 6.55 1.13 5.46
CA GLN A 94 5.60 0.36 6.25
C GLN A 94 4.34 1.18 6.49
N LEU A 95 3.18 0.54 6.27
CA LEU A 95 1.90 1.11 6.65
C LEU A 95 1.37 0.30 7.81
N TYR A 96 1.04 0.95 8.89
CA TYR A 96 0.52 0.26 10.07
C TYR A 96 -0.98 0.07 9.93
N ARG A 97 -1.43 -1.18 10.01
CA ARG A 97 -2.86 -1.48 9.89
C ARG A 97 -3.65 -0.82 11.02
N ASP A 98 -3.05 -0.81 12.20
CA ASP A 98 -3.67 -0.16 13.34
C ASP A 98 -3.86 1.33 13.09
N TYR A 99 -2.87 1.96 12.48
CA TYR A 99 -2.97 3.38 12.10
C TYR A 99 -4.09 3.58 11.07
N LEU A 100 -4.16 2.68 10.08
CA LEU A 100 -5.19 2.77 9.06
C LEU A 100 -6.59 2.65 9.67
N ASP A 101 -6.75 1.75 10.62
CA ASP A 101 -8.04 1.57 11.29
C ASP A 101 -8.45 2.79 12.11
N HIS A 102 -7.48 3.52 12.62
CA HIS A 102 -7.74 4.68 13.48
C HIS A 102 -7.49 6.02 12.79
N PHE A 103 -7.24 5.98 11.50
CA PHE A 103 -6.89 7.17 10.73
C PHE A 103 -7.92 8.29 10.88
N ARG A 104 -9.19 7.94 10.74
CA ARG A 104 -10.26 8.93 10.83
C ARG A 104 -10.34 9.56 12.21
N VAL A 105 -10.15 8.75 13.25
CA VAL A 105 -10.16 9.23 14.62
C VAL A 105 -9.04 10.24 14.84
N ASN A 106 -7.85 9.91 14.36
CA ASN A 106 -6.70 10.82 14.49
C ASN A 106 -6.93 12.13 13.77
N ARG A 107 -7.49 12.08 12.57
CA ARG A 107 -7.81 13.29 11.82
C ARG A 107 -8.86 14.13 12.53
N GLY A 108 -9.83 13.49 13.14
CA GLY A 108 -10.88 14.19 13.84
C GLY A 108 -10.39 14.96 15.04
N ARG A 109 -9.24 14.62 15.55
CA ARG A 109 -8.65 15.33 16.70
C ARG A 109 -7.92 16.59 16.33
N ASN A 110 -7.60 16.69 15.08
CA ASN A 110 -6.87 17.85 14.59
C ASN A 110 -7.81 18.92 14.07
#